data_271e604219fcee89e7485993b16d5183
#
_entry.id   271e604219fcee89e7485993b16d5183
#
_cell.length_a   1.000
_cell.length_b   1.000
_cell.length_c   1.000
_cell.angle_alpha   90.00
_cell.angle_beta   90.00
_cell.angle_gamma   90.00
#
_symmetry.space_group_name_H-M   'P 1'
#
loop_
_entity.id
_entity.type
_entity.pdbx_description
1 polymer ?
#
loop_
_entity_poly.entity_id
_entity_poly.type
_entity_poly.pdbx_seq_one_letter_code
_entity_poly.pdbx_strand_id
1 'polypeptide(L)'
;MPTVDVRITSMYPPGEAGSIRGYASATIDSCIGIRGIKVVDGGERGLFVSMPSRKTTEGYKEVCFPVTAEFREQLHNAVLSAYQQALEQSVAQQTGTT
;
A
#
# COMPACT_ATOMS: atom_id res chain seq x y z
N MET A 1 2.76 6.13 19.80
CA MET A 1 2.40 5.78 18.40
C MET A 1 2.20 4.28 18.28
N PRO A 2 1.13 3.83 17.61
CA PRO A 2 0.96 2.40 17.36
C PRO A 2 2.10 1.86 16.49
N THR A 3 2.41 0.59 16.63
CA THR A 3 3.35 -0.08 15.74
C THR A 3 2.62 -0.47 14.45
N VAL A 4 3.30 -0.35 13.33
CA VAL A 4 2.74 -0.70 12.02
C VAL A 4 3.72 -1.63 11.31
N ASP A 5 3.21 -2.80 10.93
CA ASP A 5 3.99 -3.82 10.22
C ASP A 5 3.32 -4.07 8.89
N VAL A 6 4.03 -3.79 7.80
CA VAL A 6 3.44 -3.83 6.45
C VAL A 6 4.09 -4.91 5.61
N ARG A 7 3.26 -5.64 4.87
CA ARG A 7 3.72 -6.62 3.88
C ARG A 7 3.11 -6.31 2.53
N ILE A 8 3.91 -6.36 1.48
CA ILE A 8 3.41 -6.24 0.12
C ILE A 8 2.95 -7.61 -0.33
N THR A 9 1.68 -7.71 -0.70
CA THR A 9 1.07 -8.99 -1.07
C THR A 9 1.03 -9.22 -2.58
N SER A 10 1.01 -8.14 -3.36
CA SER A 10 1.03 -8.23 -4.82
C SER A 10 1.72 -7.01 -5.39
N MET A 11 2.36 -7.17 -6.56
CA MET A 11 3.00 -6.07 -7.28
C MET A 11 2.64 -6.19 -8.75
N TYR A 12 2.42 -5.04 -9.39
CA TYR A 12 2.05 -5.00 -10.80
C TYR A 12 2.95 -4.04 -11.57
N PRO A 13 3.41 -4.41 -12.78
CA PRO A 13 4.11 -3.46 -13.62
C PRO A 13 3.18 -2.35 -14.11
N PRO A 14 3.75 -1.23 -14.57
CA PRO A 14 2.94 -0.11 -15.05
C PRO A 14 1.94 -0.54 -16.12
N GLY A 15 0.68 -0.18 -15.94
CA GLY A 15 -0.37 -0.43 -16.91
C GLY A 15 -1.07 -1.78 -16.79
N GLU A 16 -0.51 -2.75 -16.06
CA GLU A 16 -1.13 -4.07 -15.94
C GLU A 16 -2.44 -4.03 -15.14
N ALA A 17 -2.46 -3.24 -14.07
CA ALA A 17 -3.64 -3.09 -13.23
C ALA A 17 -4.08 -1.63 -13.18
N GLY A 18 -4.02 -0.93 -14.32
CA GLY A 18 -4.33 0.48 -14.39
C GLY A 18 -3.31 1.30 -13.61
N SER A 19 -3.76 2.16 -12.72
CA SER A 19 -2.88 2.96 -11.88
C SER A 19 -2.44 2.24 -10.61
N ILE A 20 -2.95 1.05 -10.34
CA ILE A 20 -2.56 0.26 -9.16
C ILE A 20 -1.20 -0.37 -9.41
N ARG A 21 -0.27 -0.15 -8.48
CA ARG A 21 1.09 -0.72 -8.53
C ARG A 21 1.27 -1.89 -7.59
N GLY A 22 0.39 -2.05 -6.62
CA GLY A 22 0.49 -3.17 -5.70
C GLY A 22 -0.58 -3.14 -4.64
N TYR A 23 -0.64 -4.24 -3.89
CA TYR A 23 -1.50 -4.38 -2.73
C TYR A 23 -0.64 -4.67 -1.53
N ALA A 24 -1.10 -4.23 -0.38
CA ALA A 24 -0.39 -4.42 0.88
C ALA A 24 -1.36 -4.83 1.98
N SER A 25 -0.82 -5.46 3.00
CA SER A 25 -1.52 -5.66 4.26
C SER A 25 -0.71 -5.01 5.37
N ALA A 26 -1.39 -4.57 6.41
CA ALA A 26 -0.76 -3.95 7.55
C ALA A 26 -1.28 -4.57 8.83
N THR A 27 -0.40 -4.75 9.80
CA THR A 27 -0.77 -5.21 11.15
C THR A 27 -0.48 -4.08 12.12
N ILE A 28 -1.49 -3.68 12.87
CA ILE A 28 -1.40 -2.57 13.81
C ILE A 28 -1.30 -3.13 15.21
N ASP A 29 -0.24 -2.78 15.94
CA ASP A 29 -0.01 -3.20 17.33
C ASP A 29 -0.11 -4.72 17.52
N SER A 30 0.22 -5.49 16.47
CA SER A 30 0.11 -6.95 16.46
C SER A 30 -1.29 -7.46 16.79
N CYS A 31 -2.31 -6.62 16.67
CA CYS A 31 -3.68 -6.92 17.07
C CYS A 31 -4.68 -6.87 15.95
N ILE A 32 -4.51 -5.94 14.99
CA ILE A 32 -5.47 -5.72 13.92
C ILE A 32 -4.78 -5.83 12.59
N GLY A 33 -5.32 -6.66 11.71
CA GLY A 33 -4.83 -6.80 10.35
C GLY A 33 -5.73 -6.05 9.37
N ILE A 34 -5.13 -5.32 8.45
CA ILE A 34 -5.83 -4.60 7.40
C ILE A 34 -5.35 -5.16 6.07
N ARG A 35 -6.28 -5.65 5.25
CA ARG A 35 -5.98 -6.16 3.92
C ARG A 35 -6.54 -5.23 2.85
N GLY A 36 -5.99 -5.31 1.65
CA GLY A 36 -6.52 -4.57 0.52
C GLY A 36 -6.08 -3.12 0.45
N ILE A 37 -5.00 -2.78 1.12
CA ILE A 37 -4.38 -1.46 0.96
C ILE A 37 -3.72 -1.41 -0.40
N LYS A 38 -3.93 -0.32 -1.15
CA LYS A 38 -3.42 -0.19 -2.51
C LYS A 38 -2.30 0.82 -2.56
N VAL A 39 -1.27 0.51 -3.36
CA VAL A 39 -0.27 1.49 -3.78
C VAL A 39 -0.66 1.93 -5.18
N VAL A 40 -0.90 3.21 -5.36
CA VAL A 40 -1.45 3.78 -6.59
C VAL A 40 -0.48 4.80 -7.16
N ASP A 41 -0.31 4.76 -8.48
CA ASP A 41 0.49 5.76 -9.18
C ASP A 41 -0.42 6.92 -9.58
N GLY A 42 -0.20 8.07 -8.97
CA GLY A 42 -0.95 9.28 -9.23
C GLY A 42 -0.37 10.15 -10.34
N GLY A 43 0.54 9.62 -11.16
CA GLY A 43 1.20 10.38 -12.21
C GLY A 43 2.12 11.44 -11.63
N GLU A 44 1.86 12.70 -11.92
CA GLU A 44 2.68 13.80 -11.42
C GLU A 44 2.68 13.91 -9.90
N ARG A 45 1.64 13.39 -9.25
CA ARG A 45 1.56 13.39 -7.79
C ARG A 45 2.43 12.30 -7.16
N GLY A 46 2.95 11.38 -7.96
CA GLY A 46 3.75 10.27 -7.48
C GLY A 46 2.89 9.15 -6.90
N LEU A 47 3.53 8.27 -6.16
CA LEU A 47 2.85 7.15 -5.54
C LEU A 47 2.10 7.60 -4.30
N PHE A 48 0.92 7.06 -4.10
CA PHE A 48 0.16 7.30 -2.87
C PHE A 48 -0.55 6.02 -2.44
N VAL A 49 -1.06 6.03 -1.21
CA VAL A 49 -1.71 4.89 -0.59
C VAL A 49 -3.21 5.12 -0.59
N SER A 50 -3.96 4.11 -1.04
CA SER A 50 -5.41 4.10 -0.98
C SER A 50 -5.86 3.03 -0.01
N MET A 51 -6.68 3.42 0.95
CA MET A 51 -7.19 2.49 1.95
C MET A 51 -8.27 1.59 1.37
N PRO A 52 -8.54 0.42 2.00
CA PRO A 52 -9.61 -0.45 1.52
C PRO A 52 -10.93 0.28 1.49
N SER A 53 -11.65 0.11 0.38
CA SER A 53 -12.94 0.76 0.19
C SER A 53 -13.89 -0.19 -0.48
N ARG A 54 -15.18 0.13 -0.43
CA ARG A 54 -16.20 -0.65 -1.12
C ARG A 54 -17.15 0.27 -1.87
N LYS A 55 -17.76 -0.26 -2.91
CA LYS A 55 -18.72 0.49 -3.71
C LYS A 55 -20.04 0.62 -2.96
N THR A 56 -20.56 1.83 -2.90
CA THR A 56 -21.88 2.14 -2.34
C THR A 56 -22.72 2.85 -3.39
N THR A 57 -23.98 3.14 -3.07
CA THR A 57 -24.86 3.90 -3.98
C THR A 57 -24.35 5.31 -4.21
N GLU A 58 -23.54 5.85 -3.30
CA GLU A 58 -22.97 7.20 -3.42
C GLU A 58 -21.54 7.20 -3.95
N GLY A 59 -21.02 6.05 -4.38
CA GLY A 59 -19.65 5.90 -4.85
C GLY A 59 -18.83 5.02 -3.91
N TYR A 60 -17.51 5.12 -3.99
CA TYR A 60 -16.62 4.32 -3.16
C TYR A 60 -16.41 4.99 -1.81
N LYS A 61 -16.52 4.21 -0.74
CA LYS A 61 -16.25 4.67 0.61
C LYS A 61 -15.23 3.77 1.28
N GLU A 62 -14.26 4.37 1.93
CA GLU A 62 -13.27 3.61 2.70
C GLU A 62 -13.95 2.87 3.84
N VAL A 63 -13.61 1.58 3.99
CA VAL A 63 -14.15 0.77 5.10
C VAL A 63 -13.20 0.75 6.28
N CYS A 64 -11.99 1.23 6.11
CA CYS A 64 -10.97 1.33 7.14
C CYS A 64 -10.07 2.51 6.80
N PHE A 65 -9.86 3.40 7.76
CA PHE A 65 -9.08 4.61 7.51
C PHE A 65 -8.49 5.13 8.81
N PRO A 66 -7.33 5.78 8.76
CA PRO A 66 -6.78 6.44 9.95
C PRO A 66 -7.59 7.68 10.31
N VAL A 67 -7.76 7.90 11.60
CA VAL A 67 -8.59 9.02 12.09
C VAL A 67 -7.76 10.21 12.57
N THR A 68 -6.43 10.06 12.61
CA THR A 68 -5.53 11.17 12.94
C THR A 68 -4.57 11.40 11.77
N ALA A 69 -4.15 12.64 11.59
CA ALA A 69 -3.19 12.99 10.55
C ALA A 69 -1.83 12.33 10.81
N GLU A 70 -1.43 12.25 12.06
CA GLU A 70 -0.15 11.64 12.44
C GLU A 70 -0.10 10.15 12.09
N PHE A 71 -1.16 9.42 12.41
CA PHE A 71 -1.20 8.00 12.09
C PHE A 71 -1.35 7.76 10.60
N ARG A 72 -2.10 8.62 9.90
CA ARG A 72 -2.21 8.53 8.45
C ARG A 72 -0.84 8.65 7.81
N GLU A 73 -0.04 9.62 8.23
CA GLU A 73 1.31 9.79 7.71
C GLU A 73 2.18 8.58 8.03
N GLN A 74 2.12 8.08 9.26
CA GLN A 74 2.88 6.90 9.67
C GLN A 74 2.52 5.68 8.81
N LEU A 75 1.23 5.43 8.62
CA LEU A 75 0.76 4.27 7.86
C LEU A 75 1.13 4.39 6.39
N HIS A 76 0.89 5.55 5.79
CA HIS A 76 1.22 5.75 4.38
C HIS A 76 2.72 5.63 4.14
N ASN A 77 3.54 6.20 4.99
CA ASN A 77 5.00 6.10 4.86
C ASN A 77 5.47 4.66 5.03
N ALA A 78 4.88 3.91 5.95
CA ALA A 78 5.22 2.50 6.15
C ALA A 78 4.88 1.66 4.91
N VAL A 79 3.72 1.90 4.31
CA VAL A 79 3.30 1.17 3.09
C VAL A 79 4.22 1.51 1.93
N LEU A 80 4.51 2.79 1.70
CA LEU A 80 5.37 3.20 0.60
C LEU A 80 6.80 2.72 0.79
N SER A 81 7.31 2.71 2.01
CA SER A 81 8.64 2.19 2.32
C SER A 81 8.71 0.68 2.03
N ALA A 82 7.69 -0.07 2.45
CA ALA A 82 7.62 -1.51 2.18
C ALA A 82 7.56 -1.77 0.67
N TYR A 83 6.81 -0.95 -0.07
CA TYR A 83 6.72 -1.07 -1.51
C TYR A 83 8.08 -0.83 -2.17
N GLN A 84 8.80 0.20 -1.76
CA GLN A 84 10.13 0.48 -2.29
C GLN A 84 11.11 -0.66 -2.01
N GLN A 85 11.08 -1.21 -0.80
CA GLN A 85 11.92 -2.35 -0.47
C GLN A 85 11.58 -3.58 -1.32
N ALA A 86 10.30 -3.81 -1.56
CA ALA A 86 9.87 -4.93 -2.40
C ALA A 86 10.33 -4.75 -3.85
N LEU A 87 10.28 -3.52 -4.37
CA LEU A 87 10.81 -3.21 -5.70
C LEU A 87 12.30 -3.49 -5.80
N GLU A 88 13.07 -3.04 -4.83
CA GLU A 88 14.52 -3.24 -4.81
C GLU A 88 14.87 -4.72 -4.74
N GLN A 89 14.16 -5.49 -3.92
CA GLN A 89 14.37 -6.94 -3.82
C GLN A 89 14.01 -7.64 -5.13
N SER A 90 12.95 -7.23 -5.78
CA SER A 90 12.54 -7.79 -7.07
C SER A 90 13.62 -7.54 -8.13
N VAL A 91 14.16 -6.32 -8.20
CA VAL A 91 15.23 -5.99 -9.13
C VAL A 91 16.50 -6.79 -8.80
N ALA A 92 16.85 -6.86 -7.52
CA ALA A 92 18.04 -7.61 -7.08
C ALA A 92 17.92 -9.10 -7.43
N GLN A 93 16.74 -9.68 -7.26
CA GLN A 93 16.50 -11.08 -7.60
C GLN A 93 16.63 -11.30 -9.12
N GLN A 94 16.13 -10.38 -9.93
CA GLN A 94 16.25 -10.49 -11.39
C GLN A 94 17.71 -10.42 -11.84
N THR A 95 18.51 -9.55 -11.21
CA THR A 95 19.92 -9.45 -11.57
C THR A 95 20.74 -10.60 -10.99
N GLY A 96 20.30 -11.17 -9.88
CA GLY A 96 21.02 -12.25 -9.21
C GLY A 96 20.86 -13.61 -9.86
N THR A 97 19.89 -13.79 -10.76
CA THR A 97 19.61 -15.07 -11.42
C THR A 97 20.31 -15.24 -12.75
N THR A 98 21.05 -14.26 -13.20
CA THR A 98 21.77 -14.33 -14.48
C THR A 98 23.15 -14.96 -14.41
#